data_2303bdae7653dfcecad6e2a6d2de8da1
#
_entry.id   2303bdae7653dfcecad6e2a6d2de8da1
#
_cell.length_a   1.000
_cell.length_b   1.000
_cell.length_c   1.000
_cell.angle_alpha   90.00
_cell.angle_beta   90.00
_cell.angle_gamma   90.00
#
_symmetry.space_group_name_H-M   'P 1'
#
loop_
_entity.id
_entity.type
_entity.pdbx_description
1 polymer ?
#
loop_
_entity_poly.entity_id
_entity_poly.type
_entity_poly.pdbx_seq_one_letter_code
_entity_poly.pdbx_strand_id
1 'polypeptide(L)'
;MVQLRPGKYNANDQPVDYNPTIWSVFKEVAEQVGGAAYVINIPMNTNASQTTDMRNILGSTLDSMLLANEPDLYHDHGKRPNLKNYTVDNYFGEYSDALKTIGAGDSAGQRDIGGPSICCNWDLRTLLQQGYLTKFSTALKYIALQHYPQNNCFGSFKYQMPYYLQHNEVVTLAQWQKPGIDYLLEQPAENRPQLMNSEFNSASCGGVPFSPSFAVGSLWSIDYALQMAAVGYSQAYIHTREAGISYNLLAPPPGPAGSAGAWTTNAPYYALLVMAEGLLTDAGGIVQDLNLGDSMSNPKATSSAYAVYNARNKTVSRLIIFNYGNDSTEFALPGSVFSSAGNAAVKFLHAPTPQETTQISWGGETWGPGVSDGKTTLKPDWATPNVKLTGCTSGGCSFTAPGPSLSMVFFDNAQSADIATNSSTGNTPKGAGGATMSLNASLSMVLGGLVALVSMLALGS
;
A
#
# COMPACT_ATOMS: atom_id res chain seq x y z
N MET A 1 -19.68 -19.02 -2.54
CA MET A 1 -18.40 -19.49 -2.02
C MET A 1 -17.41 -19.61 -3.16
N VAL A 2 -16.13 -19.55 -2.87
CA VAL A 2 -15.06 -19.74 -3.85
C VAL A 2 -14.68 -21.21 -3.88
N GLN A 3 -14.53 -21.79 -5.06
CA GLN A 3 -14.15 -23.18 -5.25
C GLN A 3 -13.02 -23.27 -6.27
N LEU A 4 -11.94 -23.98 -5.93
CA LEU A 4 -10.86 -24.26 -6.87
C LEU A 4 -11.36 -25.21 -7.97
N ARG A 5 -11.04 -24.90 -9.22
CA ARG A 5 -11.33 -25.80 -10.33
C ARG A 5 -10.47 -27.06 -10.25
N PRO A 6 -11.02 -28.25 -10.49
CA PRO A 6 -10.23 -29.46 -10.56
C PRO A 6 -9.21 -29.39 -11.70
N GLY A 7 -7.98 -29.83 -11.44
CA GLY A 7 -6.91 -29.88 -12.44
C GLY A 7 -5.51 -29.74 -11.84
N LYS A 8 -4.50 -29.83 -12.70
CA LYS A 8 -3.12 -29.53 -12.34
C LYS A 8 -2.81 -28.11 -12.81
N TYR A 9 -2.76 -27.19 -11.90
CA TYR A 9 -2.45 -25.78 -12.16
C TYR A 9 -1.18 -25.38 -11.45
N ASN A 10 -0.50 -24.39 -12.01
CA ASN A 10 0.53 -23.66 -11.29
C ASN A 10 -0.10 -22.98 -10.06
N ALA A 11 0.57 -22.98 -8.91
CA ALA A 11 0.07 -22.33 -7.70
C ALA A 11 -0.23 -20.83 -7.90
N ASN A 12 0.46 -20.19 -8.85
CA ASN A 12 0.26 -18.78 -9.19
C ASN A 12 -0.87 -18.51 -10.19
N ASP A 13 -1.46 -19.56 -10.78
CA ASP A 13 -2.45 -19.44 -11.87
C ASP A 13 -3.57 -20.48 -11.72
N GLN A 14 -4.00 -20.72 -10.49
CA GLN A 14 -5.04 -21.70 -10.20
C GLN A 14 -6.42 -21.06 -10.36
N PRO A 15 -7.22 -21.49 -11.37
CA PRO A 15 -8.55 -20.94 -11.59
C PRO A 15 -9.51 -21.33 -10.47
N VAL A 16 -10.38 -20.41 -10.13
CA VAL A 16 -11.42 -20.58 -9.13
C VAL A 16 -12.79 -20.25 -9.72
N ASP A 17 -13.81 -20.92 -9.22
CA ASP A 17 -15.20 -20.56 -9.44
C ASP A 17 -15.73 -19.86 -8.19
N TYR A 18 -16.51 -18.81 -8.36
CA TYR A 18 -17.20 -18.12 -7.28
C TYR A 18 -18.65 -17.81 -7.66
N ASN A 19 -19.48 -17.58 -6.67
CA ASN A 19 -20.85 -17.13 -6.87
C ASN A 19 -21.06 -15.74 -6.22
N PRO A 20 -22.16 -15.04 -6.50
CA PRO A 20 -22.42 -13.69 -5.98
C PRO A 20 -22.36 -13.55 -4.46
N THR A 21 -22.48 -14.65 -3.68
CA THR A 21 -22.36 -14.62 -2.22
C THR A 21 -21.01 -14.07 -1.77
N ILE A 22 -19.94 -14.16 -2.58
CA ILE A 22 -18.63 -13.57 -2.24
C ILE A 22 -18.75 -12.06 -2.04
N TRP A 23 -19.56 -11.37 -2.84
CA TRP A 23 -19.77 -9.94 -2.73
C TRP A 23 -20.49 -9.56 -1.43
N SER A 24 -21.44 -10.40 -0.98
CA SER A 24 -22.09 -10.22 0.33
C SER A 24 -21.10 -10.37 1.48
N VAL A 25 -20.14 -11.30 1.38
CA VAL A 25 -19.07 -11.44 2.37
C VAL A 25 -18.18 -10.20 2.40
N PHE A 26 -17.80 -9.67 1.24
CA PHE A 26 -17.00 -8.43 1.19
C PHE A 26 -17.74 -7.25 1.78
N LYS A 27 -19.03 -7.11 1.49
CA LYS A 27 -19.86 -6.08 2.09
C LYS A 27 -19.94 -6.19 3.61
N GLU A 28 -20.20 -7.39 4.12
CA GLU A 28 -20.21 -7.67 5.56
C GLU A 28 -18.86 -7.31 6.21
N VAL A 29 -17.75 -7.72 5.62
CA VAL A 29 -16.40 -7.36 6.12
C VAL A 29 -16.23 -5.84 6.15
N ALA A 30 -16.65 -5.12 5.11
CA ALA A 30 -16.58 -3.66 5.08
C ALA A 30 -17.38 -3.03 6.23
N GLU A 31 -18.57 -3.55 6.52
CA GLU A 31 -19.41 -3.09 7.63
C GLU A 31 -18.77 -3.39 9.00
N GLN A 32 -18.22 -4.58 9.18
CA GLN A 32 -17.56 -5.02 10.42
C GLN A 32 -16.32 -4.21 10.79
N VAL A 33 -15.55 -3.78 9.78
CA VAL A 33 -14.32 -2.96 10.00
C VAL A 33 -14.59 -1.46 10.03
N GLY A 34 -15.86 -1.04 9.97
CA GLY A 34 -16.24 0.38 10.01
C GLY A 34 -16.05 1.13 8.70
N GLY A 35 -15.93 0.41 7.59
CA GLY A 35 -15.82 0.92 6.23
C GLY A 35 -14.63 0.34 5.47
N ALA A 36 -14.87 -0.06 4.23
CA ALA A 36 -13.84 -0.46 3.27
C ALA A 36 -14.29 -0.11 1.87
N ALA A 37 -13.34 0.17 0.98
CA ALA A 37 -13.59 0.34 -0.43
C ALA A 37 -12.78 -0.72 -1.20
N TYR A 38 -13.44 -1.42 -2.12
CA TYR A 38 -12.85 -2.52 -2.87
C TYR A 38 -12.53 -2.12 -4.30
N VAL A 39 -11.31 -2.41 -4.71
CA VAL A 39 -10.91 -2.45 -6.11
C VAL A 39 -10.85 -3.91 -6.52
N ILE A 40 -11.72 -4.33 -7.43
CA ILE A 40 -11.89 -5.73 -7.81
C ILE A 40 -11.27 -5.97 -9.18
N ASN A 41 -10.29 -6.87 -9.27
CA ASN A 41 -9.77 -7.30 -10.56
C ASN A 41 -10.77 -8.25 -11.24
N ILE A 42 -11.08 -7.99 -12.52
CA ILE A 42 -11.96 -8.79 -13.34
C ILE A 42 -11.29 -9.19 -14.66
N PRO A 43 -11.46 -10.42 -15.14
CA PRO A 43 -10.94 -10.83 -16.44
C PRO A 43 -11.70 -10.19 -17.60
N MET A 44 -11.07 -10.08 -18.76
CA MET A 44 -11.65 -9.47 -19.96
C MET A 44 -12.91 -10.19 -20.47
N ASN A 45 -13.11 -11.46 -20.12
CA ASN A 45 -14.27 -12.24 -20.49
C ASN A 45 -15.41 -12.22 -19.45
N THR A 46 -15.34 -11.32 -18.48
CA THR A 46 -16.41 -11.10 -17.49
C THR A 46 -17.68 -10.63 -18.21
N ASN A 47 -18.82 -11.24 -17.87
CA ASN A 47 -20.09 -10.88 -18.48
C ASN A 47 -20.84 -9.78 -17.68
N ALA A 48 -21.85 -9.18 -18.34
CA ALA A 48 -22.64 -8.10 -17.76
C ALA A 48 -23.36 -8.48 -16.46
N SER A 49 -23.86 -9.71 -16.32
CA SER A 49 -24.58 -10.12 -15.11
C SER A 49 -23.66 -10.18 -13.89
N GLN A 50 -22.42 -10.66 -14.07
CA GLN A 50 -21.44 -10.74 -12.97
C GLN A 50 -21.07 -9.35 -12.44
N THR A 51 -20.85 -8.38 -13.32
CA THR A 51 -20.54 -7.00 -12.91
C THR A 51 -21.76 -6.28 -12.36
N THR A 52 -22.95 -6.56 -12.87
CA THR A 52 -24.22 -6.04 -12.32
C THR A 52 -24.45 -6.54 -10.91
N ASP A 53 -24.29 -7.83 -10.65
CA ASP A 53 -24.44 -8.41 -9.32
C ASP A 53 -23.40 -7.78 -8.35
N MET A 54 -22.16 -7.63 -8.78
CA MET A 54 -21.10 -7.00 -7.99
C MET A 54 -21.45 -5.56 -7.62
N ARG A 55 -21.83 -4.74 -8.60
CA ARG A 55 -22.25 -3.34 -8.38
C ARG A 55 -23.45 -3.23 -7.46
N ASN A 56 -24.45 -4.08 -7.66
CA ASN A 56 -25.68 -4.05 -6.86
C ASN A 56 -25.45 -4.47 -5.41
N ILE A 57 -24.63 -5.50 -5.16
CA ILE A 57 -24.38 -6.03 -3.82
C ILE A 57 -23.42 -5.13 -3.06
N LEU A 58 -22.28 -4.76 -3.67
CA LEU A 58 -21.27 -3.94 -3.00
C LEU A 58 -21.68 -2.48 -2.87
N GLY A 59 -22.43 -1.93 -3.85
CA GLY A 59 -22.87 -0.54 -3.83
C GLY A 59 -21.70 0.43 -3.64
N SER A 60 -21.75 1.29 -2.63
CA SER A 60 -20.71 2.28 -2.34
C SER A 60 -19.39 1.71 -1.83
N THR A 61 -19.34 0.42 -1.49
CA THR A 61 -18.08 -0.24 -1.13
C THR A 61 -17.27 -0.71 -2.34
N LEU A 62 -17.86 -0.74 -3.54
CA LEU A 62 -17.12 -0.94 -4.78
C LEU A 62 -16.52 0.40 -5.23
N ASP A 63 -15.22 0.53 -5.13
CA ASP A 63 -14.51 1.70 -5.60
C ASP A 63 -14.29 1.66 -7.13
N SER A 64 -13.80 0.54 -7.63
CA SER A 64 -13.55 0.33 -9.06
C SER A 64 -13.33 -1.14 -9.40
N MET A 65 -13.30 -1.42 -10.70
CA MET A 65 -12.91 -2.71 -11.26
C MET A 65 -11.64 -2.56 -12.09
N LEU A 66 -10.61 -3.36 -11.83
CA LEU A 66 -9.44 -3.45 -12.70
C LEU A 66 -9.73 -4.47 -13.79
N LEU A 67 -9.76 -4.02 -15.03
CA LEU A 67 -10.04 -4.90 -16.17
C LEU A 67 -8.75 -5.49 -16.72
N ALA A 68 -8.61 -6.78 -16.60
CA ALA A 68 -7.42 -7.58 -16.88
C ALA A 68 -6.31 -7.48 -15.81
N ASN A 69 -5.38 -8.43 -15.88
CA ASN A 69 -4.17 -8.46 -15.07
C ASN A 69 -2.97 -8.73 -15.97
N GLU A 70 -1.97 -7.87 -15.93
CA GLU A 70 -0.70 -7.98 -16.64
C GLU A 70 -0.86 -8.36 -18.13
N PRO A 71 -1.67 -7.62 -18.92
CA PRO A 71 -1.91 -7.96 -20.31
C PRO A 71 -0.64 -7.92 -21.16
N ASP A 72 0.36 -7.16 -20.76
CA ASP A 72 1.68 -7.12 -21.37
C ASP A 72 2.49 -8.43 -21.24
N LEU A 73 2.05 -9.35 -20.37
CA LEU A 73 2.58 -10.73 -20.26
C LEU A 73 1.74 -11.81 -20.96
N TYR A 74 0.60 -11.46 -21.56
CA TYR A 74 -0.31 -12.45 -22.14
C TYR A 74 0.34 -13.34 -23.21
N HIS A 75 1.26 -12.78 -24.00
CA HIS A 75 2.04 -13.57 -24.96
C HIS A 75 2.95 -14.58 -24.23
N ASP A 76 3.76 -14.11 -23.30
CA ASP A 76 4.76 -14.92 -22.60
C ASP A 76 4.13 -16.01 -21.73
N HIS A 77 2.94 -15.76 -21.22
CA HIS A 77 2.16 -16.73 -20.42
C HIS A 77 1.20 -17.60 -21.23
N GLY A 78 1.24 -17.50 -22.57
CA GLY A 78 0.39 -18.33 -23.45
C GLY A 78 -1.11 -18.09 -23.29
N LYS A 79 -1.53 -16.94 -22.78
CA LYS A 79 -2.95 -16.60 -22.55
C LYS A 79 -3.71 -16.36 -23.86
N ARG A 80 -3.00 -16.14 -24.97
CA ARG A 80 -3.56 -15.96 -26.32
C ARG A 80 -2.84 -16.86 -27.33
N PRO A 81 -2.99 -18.19 -27.23
CA PRO A 81 -2.20 -19.16 -28.00
C PRO A 81 -2.44 -19.08 -29.52
N ASN A 82 -3.57 -18.51 -29.93
CA ASN A 82 -3.91 -18.32 -31.35
C ASN A 82 -3.27 -17.08 -31.99
N LEU A 83 -2.63 -16.22 -31.20
CA LEU A 83 -1.93 -15.03 -31.66
C LEU A 83 -0.43 -15.28 -31.65
N LYS A 84 0.24 -14.95 -32.76
CA LYS A 84 1.70 -15.04 -32.84
C LYS A 84 2.39 -14.09 -31.86
N ASN A 85 1.81 -12.92 -31.67
CA ASN A 85 2.21 -11.92 -30.69
C ASN A 85 0.94 -11.29 -30.11
N TYR A 86 0.96 -10.86 -28.86
CA TYR A 86 -0.09 -10.05 -28.26
C TYR A 86 0.39 -8.61 -28.18
N THR A 87 -0.24 -7.73 -28.94
CA THR A 87 0.17 -6.33 -29.09
C THR A 87 -0.77 -5.38 -28.35
N VAL A 88 -0.34 -4.12 -28.19
CA VAL A 88 -1.18 -3.05 -27.64
C VAL A 88 -2.48 -2.88 -28.43
N ASP A 89 -2.46 -3.06 -29.77
CA ASP A 89 -3.68 -2.98 -30.61
C ASP A 89 -4.65 -4.15 -30.31
N ASN A 90 -4.13 -5.37 -30.11
CA ASN A 90 -4.96 -6.50 -29.68
C ASN A 90 -5.61 -6.21 -28.32
N TYR A 91 -4.80 -5.71 -27.37
CA TYR A 91 -5.29 -5.30 -26.06
C TYR A 91 -6.38 -4.21 -26.15
N PHE A 92 -6.18 -3.17 -26.93
CA PHE A 92 -7.18 -2.11 -27.12
C PHE A 92 -8.49 -2.64 -27.70
N GLY A 93 -8.42 -3.59 -28.62
CA GLY A 93 -9.59 -4.26 -29.18
C GLY A 93 -10.35 -5.05 -28.11
N GLU A 94 -9.67 -5.97 -27.45
CA GLU A 94 -10.26 -6.79 -26.38
C GLU A 94 -10.79 -5.95 -25.21
N TYR A 95 -10.05 -4.93 -24.79
CA TYR A 95 -10.46 -4.01 -23.73
C TYR A 95 -11.72 -3.23 -24.11
N SER A 96 -11.80 -2.74 -25.35
CA SER A 96 -13.00 -2.07 -25.87
C SER A 96 -14.24 -2.95 -25.87
N ASP A 97 -14.08 -4.22 -26.29
CA ASP A 97 -15.19 -5.18 -26.33
C ASP A 97 -15.63 -5.62 -24.94
N ALA A 98 -14.67 -5.77 -24.01
CA ALA A 98 -14.96 -6.04 -22.61
C ALA A 98 -15.73 -4.88 -21.95
N LEU A 99 -15.30 -3.62 -22.16
CA LEU A 99 -16.01 -2.45 -21.63
C LEU A 99 -17.46 -2.39 -22.13
N LYS A 100 -17.71 -2.63 -23.42
CA LYS A 100 -19.08 -2.71 -23.98
C LYS A 100 -19.88 -3.84 -23.32
N THR A 101 -19.27 -5.01 -23.14
CA THR A 101 -19.94 -6.18 -22.55
C THR A 101 -20.40 -5.92 -21.11
N ILE A 102 -19.59 -5.21 -20.30
CA ILE A 102 -19.92 -4.92 -18.90
C ILE A 102 -20.67 -3.59 -18.71
N GLY A 103 -21.03 -2.88 -19.81
CA GLY A 103 -21.73 -1.60 -19.77
C GLY A 103 -20.94 -0.51 -19.05
N ALA A 104 -19.61 -0.49 -19.19
CA ALA A 104 -18.75 0.49 -18.53
C ALA A 104 -18.64 1.75 -19.38
N GLY A 105 -18.80 2.93 -18.74
CA GLY A 105 -18.75 4.22 -19.41
C GLY A 105 -20.01 4.64 -20.17
N ASP A 106 -21.07 3.83 -20.16
CA ASP A 106 -22.34 4.11 -20.82
C ASP A 106 -23.17 5.20 -20.12
N SER A 107 -22.95 5.35 -18.81
CA SER A 107 -23.61 6.39 -18.00
C SER A 107 -22.66 7.57 -17.82
N ALA A 108 -23.13 8.78 -18.15
CA ALA A 108 -22.35 9.99 -17.93
C ALA A 108 -21.93 10.10 -16.45
N GLY A 109 -20.63 10.09 -16.21
CA GLY A 109 -20.03 10.23 -14.88
C GLY A 109 -19.71 8.91 -14.16
N GLN A 110 -20.03 7.75 -14.71
CA GLN A 110 -19.65 6.46 -14.11
C GLN A 110 -18.25 6.04 -14.57
N ARG A 111 -17.23 6.55 -13.86
CA ARG A 111 -15.85 6.11 -14.04
C ARG A 111 -15.53 5.12 -12.91
N ASP A 112 -15.64 3.85 -13.18
CA ASP A 112 -15.42 2.77 -12.21
C ASP A 112 -14.43 1.70 -12.71
N ILE A 113 -13.69 2.00 -13.79
CA ILE A 113 -12.72 1.08 -14.38
C ILE A 113 -11.30 1.58 -14.18
N GLY A 114 -10.40 0.64 -13.90
CA GLY A 114 -8.95 0.84 -13.89
C GLY A 114 -8.25 -0.08 -14.89
N GLY A 115 -7.10 0.33 -15.32
CA GLY A 115 -6.17 -0.38 -16.20
C GLY A 115 -5.03 0.55 -16.63
N PRO A 116 -4.08 0.08 -17.39
CA PRO A 116 -3.96 -1.22 -18.04
C PRO A 116 -3.44 -2.35 -17.14
N SER A 117 -3.05 -2.10 -15.89
CA SER A 117 -2.46 -3.08 -14.96
C SER A 117 -1.21 -3.77 -15.52
N ILE A 118 -0.38 -3.03 -16.23
CA ILE A 118 0.88 -3.52 -16.82
C ILE A 118 1.99 -3.58 -15.76
N CYS A 119 2.93 -4.54 -15.95
CA CYS A 119 4.04 -4.75 -15.02
C CYS A 119 5.43 -4.66 -15.65
N CYS A 120 5.59 -4.98 -16.91
CA CYS A 120 6.86 -5.52 -17.36
C CYS A 120 7.25 -5.09 -18.76
N ASN A 121 6.47 -5.42 -19.81
CA ASN A 121 6.89 -5.38 -21.21
C ASN A 121 6.46 -4.11 -21.96
N TRP A 122 5.41 -3.42 -21.50
CA TRP A 122 4.91 -2.23 -22.20
C TRP A 122 5.33 -0.94 -21.50
N ASP A 123 5.66 0.06 -22.32
CA ASP A 123 5.97 1.41 -21.87
C ASP A 123 4.66 2.21 -21.69
N LEU A 124 4.45 2.76 -20.50
CA LEU A 124 3.23 3.49 -20.18
C LEU A 124 3.03 4.72 -21.07
N ARG A 125 4.10 5.50 -21.30
CA ARG A 125 4.00 6.70 -22.13
C ARG A 125 3.54 6.39 -23.55
N THR A 126 4.14 5.37 -24.13
CA THR A 126 3.79 4.89 -25.48
C THR A 126 2.33 4.45 -25.53
N LEU A 127 1.87 3.66 -24.55
CA LEU A 127 0.48 3.18 -24.48
C LEU A 127 -0.51 4.35 -24.34
N LEU A 128 -0.23 5.33 -23.47
CA LEU A 128 -1.08 6.50 -23.30
C LEU A 128 -1.14 7.34 -24.58
N GLN A 129 0.00 7.56 -25.25
CA GLN A 129 0.09 8.32 -26.51
C GLN A 129 -0.57 7.61 -27.71
N GLN A 130 -0.62 6.26 -27.72
CA GLN A 130 -1.36 5.48 -28.71
C GLN A 130 -2.89 5.61 -28.56
N GLY A 131 -3.35 6.39 -27.60
CA GLY A 131 -4.75 6.78 -27.48
C GLY A 131 -5.51 6.07 -26.35
N TYR A 132 -4.83 5.39 -25.42
CA TYR A 132 -5.51 4.72 -24.29
C TYR A 132 -6.39 5.68 -23.49
N LEU A 133 -5.85 6.87 -23.13
CA LEU A 133 -6.64 7.89 -22.42
C LEU A 133 -7.81 8.40 -23.26
N THR A 134 -7.58 8.75 -24.51
CA THR A 134 -8.62 9.33 -25.38
C THR A 134 -9.74 8.32 -25.65
N LYS A 135 -9.37 7.06 -25.87
CA LYS A 135 -10.31 6.02 -26.26
C LYS A 135 -11.18 5.53 -25.10
N PHE A 136 -10.63 5.53 -23.87
CA PHE A 136 -11.29 4.95 -22.71
C PHE A 136 -11.60 5.95 -21.58
N SER A 137 -11.45 7.25 -21.82
CA SER A 137 -11.61 8.33 -20.85
C SER A 137 -12.95 8.32 -20.10
N THR A 138 -14.03 7.87 -20.72
CA THR A 138 -15.37 7.82 -20.13
C THR A 138 -15.52 6.75 -19.06
N ALA A 139 -14.71 5.67 -19.13
CA ALA A 139 -14.75 4.56 -18.20
C ALA A 139 -13.64 4.62 -17.13
N LEU A 140 -12.49 5.22 -17.47
CA LEU A 140 -11.30 5.16 -16.63
C LEU A 140 -11.38 6.03 -15.39
N LYS A 141 -11.32 5.40 -14.21
CA LYS A 141 -11.05 6.02 -12.91
C LYS A 141 -9.57 6.01 -12.59
N TYR A 142 -8.87 4.92 -12.91
CA TYR A 142 -7.47 4.71 -12.58
C TYR A 142 -6.63 4.32 -13.79
N ILE A 143 -5.40 4.82 -13.81
CA ILE A 143 -4.28 4.19 -14.53
C ILE A 143 -3.57 3.31 -13.52
N ALA A 144 -3.57 2.00 -13.75
CA ALA A 144 -3.03 1.00 -12.84
C ALA A 144 -1.72 0.42 -13.39
N LEU A 145 -0.73 0.32 -12.51
CA LEU A 145 0.55 -0.32 -12.75
C LEU A 145 0.79 -1.37 -11.68
N GLN A 146 1.65 -2.35 -11.96
CA GLN A 146 2.12 -3.35 -11.01
C GLN A 146 3.64 -3.39 -11.08
N HIS A 147 4.32 -3.36 -9.94
CA HIS A 147 5.78 -3.40 -10.02
C HIS A 147 6.44 -3.98 -8.77
N TYR A 148 7.34 -4.93 -9.04
CA TYR A 148 8.20 -5.60 -8.07
C TYR A 148 9.67 -5.32 -8.38
N PRO A 149 10.56 -5.23 -7.38
CA PRO A 149 11.99 -5.07 -7.63
C PRO A 149 12.61 -6.29 -8.31
N GLN A 150 12.02 -7.46 -8.10
CA GLN A 150 12.48 -8.74 -8.63
C GLN A 150 11.39 -9.80 -8.57
N ASN A 151 11.70 -11.00 -9.08
CA ASN A 151 10.86 -12.19 -8.93
C ASN A 151 11.63 -13.34 -8.29
N ASN A 152 10.89 -14.32 -7.78
CA ASN A 152 11.41 -15.58 -7.25
C ASN A 152 10.68 -16.79 -7.86
N CYS A 153 10.17 -16.65 -9.08
CA CYS A 153 9.31 -17.66 -9.73
C CYS A 153 10.01 -19.00 -9.97
N PHE A 154 11.34 -18.97 -10.04
CA PHE A 154 12.14 -20.15 -10.33
C PHE A 154 13.08 -20.53 -9.16
N GLY A 155 12.81 -20.02 -7.95
CA GLY A 155 13.63 -20.29 -6.78
C GLY A 155 14.99 -19.57 -6.78
N SER A 156 15.18 -18.58 -7.65
CA SER A 156 16.37 -17.73 -7.72
C SER A 156 15.96 -16.26 -7.76
N PHE A 157 16.70 -15.42 -7.04
CA PHE A 157 16.43 -14.00 -6.94
C PHE A 157 17.73 -13.19 -6.99
N LYS A 158 17.65 -11.98 -7.56
CA LYS A 158 18.80 -11.13 -7.86
C LYS A 158 19.27 -10.34 -6.64
N TYR A 159 18.34 -9.72 -5.93
CA TYR A 159 18.66 -8.78 -4.88
C TYR A 159 18.62 -9.43 -3.51
N GLN A 160 19.60 -9.08 -2.66
CA GLN A 160 19.70 -9.49 -1.27
C GLN A 160 19.16 -8.39 -0.33
N MET A 161 19.04 -8.67 0.96
CA MET A 161 18.50 -7.72 1.94
C MET A 161 19.14 -6.32 1.90
N PRO A 162 20.48 -6.12 1.71
CA PRO A 162 21.05 -4.78 1.64
C PRO A 162 20.48 -3.89 0.54
N TYR A 163 19.99 -4.44 -0.58
CA TYR A 163 19.31 -3.68 -1.63
C TYR A 163 18.08 -2.93 -1.09
N TYR A 164 17.32 -3.57 -0.21
CA TYR A 164 16.08 -3.04 0.34
C TYR A 164 16.30 -1.96 1.42
N LEU A 165 17.54 -1.76 1.86
CA LEU A 165 17.92 -0.70 2.78
C LEU A 165 18.63 0.47 2.07
N GLN A 166 18.58 0.52 0.74
CA GLN A 166 19.16 1.58 -0.08
C GLN A 166 18.05 2.45 -0.68
N HIS A 167 17.89 3.63 -0.12
CA HIS A 167 16.84 4.55 -0.54
C HIS A 167 16.93 4.94 -2.03
N ASN A 168 18.13 5.13 -2.58
CA ASN A 168 18.33 5.41 -4.02
C ASN A 168 17.76 4.30 -4.92
N GLU A 169 17.77 3.05 -4.49
CA GLU A 169 17.18 1.93 -5.23
C GLU A 169 15.64 2.00 -5.18
N VAL A 170 15.09 2.44 -4.05
CA VAL A 170 13.64 2.67 -3.90
C VAL A 170 13.18 3.82 -4.81
N VAL A 171 13.95 4.91 -4.89
CA VAL A 171 13.71 6.02 -5.82
C VAL A 171 13.68 5.53 -7.26
N THR A 172 14.68 4.76 -7.66
CA THR A 172 14.78 4.16 -9.00
C THR A 172 13.56 3.26 -9.29
N LEU A 173 13.19 2.43 -8.32
CA LEU A 173 12.07 1.51 -8.44
C LEU A 173 10.73 2.24 -8.66
N ALA A 174 10.47 3.30 -7.89
CA ALA A 174 9.23 4.07 -8.01
C ALA A 174 9.13 4.85 -9.33
N GLN A 175 10.27 5.12 -9.96
CA GLN A 175 10.37 5.91 -11.19
C GLN A 175 10.39 5.07 -12.48
N TRP A 176 10.21 3.74 -12.41
CA TRP A 176 10.37 2.86 -13.59
C TRP A 176 9.51 3.22 -14.81
N GLN A 177 8.33 3.85 -14.61
CA GLN A 177 7.45 4.36 -15.66
C GLN A 177 7.34 5.91 -15.64
N LYS A 178 8.32 6.60 -15.05
CA LYS A 178 8.24 8.05 -14.86
C LYS A 178 7.86 8.86 -16.10
N PRO A 179 8.38 8.58 -17.32
CA PRO A 179 7.96 9.33 -18.51
C PRO A 179 6.46 9.21 -18.81
N GLY A 180 5.85 8.07 -18.56
CA GLY A 180 4.42 7.85 -18.71
C GLY A 180 3.61 8.48 -17.57
N ILE A 181 4.14 8.43 -16.35
CA ILE A 181 3.55 9.08 -15.18
C ILE A 181 3.51 10.61 -15.40
N ASP A 182 4.62 11.21 -15.81
CA ASP A 182 4.69 12.63 -16.08
C ASP A 182 3.69 13.03 -17.18
N TYR A 183 3.64 12.27 -18.28
CA TYR A 183 2.67 12.50 -19.35
C TYR A 183 1.21 12.43 -18.84
N LEU A 184 0.90 11.48 -17.95
CA LEU A 184 -0.42 11.42 -17.31
C LEU A 184 -0.69 12.64 -16.44
N LEU A 185 0.27 13.05 -15.62
CA LEU A 185 0.12 14.16 -14.67
C LEU A 185 0.01 15.53 -15.39
N GLU A 186 0.52 15.65 -16.60
CA GLU A 186 0.37 16.84 -17.46
C GLU A 186 -1.03 16.97 -18.08
N GLN A 187 -1.86 15.90 -18.06
CA GLN A 187 -3.23 15.99 -18.58
C GLN A 187 -4.11 16.88 -17.70
N PRO A 188 -5.15 17.51 -18.26
CA PRO A 188 -6.09 18.36 -17.51
C PRO A 188 -6.70 17.58 -16.32
N ALA A 189 -6.68 18.20 -15.15
CA ALA A 189 -7.02 17.53 -13.88
C ALA A 189 -8.45 16.98 -13.84
N GLU A 190 -9.40 17.69 -14.47
CA GLU A 190 -10.83 17.34 -14.48
C GLU A 190 -11.15 16.03 -15.20
N ASN A 191 -10.29 15.61 -16.13
CA ASN A 191 -10.48 14.39 -16.94
C ASN A 191 -9.42 13.33 -16.70
N ARG A 192 -8.44 13.63 -15.86
CA ARG A 192 -7.31 12.76 -15.61
C ARG A 192 -7.67 11.61 -14.66
N PRO A 193 -7.51 10.34 -15.09
CA PRO A 193 -7.55 9.22 -14.17
C PRO A 193 -6.46 9.35 -13.09
N GLN A 194 -6.75 8.88 -11.90
CA GLN A 194 -5.73 8.80 -10.84
C GLN A 194 -4.75 7.67 -11.14
N LEU A 195 -3.51 7.82 -10.69
CA LEU A 195 -2.49 6.79 -10.84
C LEU A 195 -2.50 5.88 -9.61
N MET A 196 -2.47 4.55 -9.82
CA MET A 196 -2.34 3.56 -8.75
C MET A 196 -1.25 2.53 -9.05
N ASN A 197 -0.59 2.05 -8.01
CA ASN A 197 0.11 0.78 -8.05
C ASN A 197 -0.83 -0.29 -7.51
N SER A 198 -1.41 -1.10 -8.39
CA SER A 198 -2.43 -2.08 -8.03
C SER A 198 -1.85 -3.36 -7.43
N GLU A 199 -0.54 -3.58 -7.52
CA GLU A 199 0.13 -4.73 -6.93
C GLU A 199 1.62 -4.49 -6.75
N PHE A 200 2.12 -4.59 -5.52
CA PHE A 200 3.55 -4.59 -5.23
C PHE A 200 3.87 -5.42 -3.99
N ASN A 201 5.07 -5.94 -3.92
CA ASN A 201 5.72 -6.47 -2.72
C ASN A 201 7.21 -6.64 -2.99
N SER A 202 7.95 -7.24 -2.05
CA SER A 202 9.41 -7.41 -2.10
C SER A 202 9.94 -8.26 -3.27
N ALA A 203 9.16 -9.22 -3.73
CA ALA A 203 9.43 -10.00 -4.94
C ALA A 203 8.15 -10.68 -5.40
N SER A 204 7.90 -10.76 -6.72
CA SER A 204 6.78 -11.54 -7.24
C SER A 204 6.99 -13.04 -6.99
N CYS A 205 5.93 -13.85 -7.20
CA CYS A 205 5.91 -15.29 -6.95
C CYS A 205 6.17 -15.67 -5.48
N GLY A 206 5.62 -14.91 -4.52
CA GLY A 206 5.61 -15.30 -3.11
C GLY A 206 6.74 -14.75 -2.26
N GLY A 207 7.52 -13.81 -2.78
CA GLY A 207 8.59 -13.15 -2.04
C GLY A 207 9.89 -13.94 -1.99
N VAL A 208 10.81 -13.49 -1.17
CA VAL A 208 12.12 -14.09 -0.93
C VAL A 208 12.25 -14.47 0.55
N PRO A 209 13.20 -15.32 0.96
CA PRO A 209 13.28 -15.81 2.34
C PRO A 209 13.35 -14.73 3.42
N PHE A 210 13.85 -13.55 3.10
CA PHE A 210 13.94 -12.41 4.00
C PHE A 210 12.81 -11.38 3.84
N SER A 211 11.78 -11.65 3.00
CA SER A 211 10.60 -10.78 2.87
C SER A 211 9.88 -10.49 4.19
N PRO A 212 9.79 -11.44 5.15
CA PRO A 212 9.13 -11.19 6.43
C PRO A 212 9.99 -10.42 7.43
N SER A 213 11.23 -10.04 7.10
CA SER A 213 12.10 -9.28 8.00
C SER A 213 11.63 -7.84 8.18
N PHE A 214 12.05 -7.21 9.27
CA PHE A 214 11.80 -5.80 9.56
C PHE A 214 12.31 -4.88 8.44
N ALA A 215 13.53 -5.13 7.94
CA ALA A 215 14.13 -4.35 6.87
C ALA A 215 13.26 -4.33 5.60
N VAL A 216 12.75 -5.50 5.21
CA VAL A 216 12.04 -5.66 3.93
C VAL A 216 10.54 -5.50 4.11
N GLY A 217 9.96 -6.23 5.03
CA GLY A 217 8.52 -6.20 5.27
C GLY A 217 8.02 -4.86 5.80
N SER A 218 8.79 -4.20 6.67
CA SER A 218 8.38 -2.92 7.27
C SER A 218 9.06 -1.74 6.60
N LEU A 219 10.38 -1.53 6.80
CA LEU A 219 11.05 -0.30 6.37
C LEU A 219 10.97 -0.07 4.87
N TRP A 220 11.37 -1.06 4.06
CA TRP A 220 11.33 -0.93 2.60
C TRP A 220 9.90 -0.74 2.07
N SER A 221 8.94 -1.47 2.60
CA SER A 221 7.55 -1.34 2.14
C SER A 221 6.99 0.06 2.37
N ILE A 222 7.36 0.70 3.50
CA ILE A 222 6.97 2.09 3.80
C ILE A 222 7.71 3.05 2.89
N ASP A 223 9.02 2.90 2.74
CA ASP A 223 9.85 3.78 1.91
C ASP A 223 9.36 3.75 0.45
N TYR A 224 9.09 2.55 -0.09
CA TYR A 224 8.57 2.41 -1.44
C TYR A 224 7.17 3.03 -1.60
N ALA A 225 6.28 2.84 -0.64
CA ALA A 225 4.95 3.45 -0.66
C ALA A 225 5.01 4.98 -0.60
N LEU A 226 5.88 5.55 0.23
CA LEU A 226 6.10 7.00 0.30
C LEU A 226 6.72 7.55 -0.98
N GLN A 227 7.68 6.83 -1.56
CA GLN A 227 8.30 7.23 -2.81
C GLN A 227 7.32 7.16 -4.00
N MET A 228 6.45 6.14 -4.04
CA MET A 228 5.36 6.11 -5.00
C MET A 228 4.44 7.34 -4.84
N ALA A 229 4.06 7.69 -3.60
CA ALA A 229 3.25 8.89 -3.36
C ALA A 229 3.98 10.18 -3.80
N ALA A 230 5.28 10.30 -3.57
CA ALA A 230 6.11 11.43 -4.03
C ALA A 230 6.21 11.54 -5.56
N VAL A 231 6.15 10.42 -6.26
CA VAL A 231 6.16 10.36 -7.74
C VAL A 231 4.80 10.68 -8.34
N GLY A 232 3.69 10.54 -7.60
CA GLY A 232 2.35 10.92 -8.02
C GLY A 232 1.31 9.79 -7.99
N TYR A 233 1.63 8.65 -7.39
CA TYR A 233 0.63 7.61 -7.14
C TYR A 233 -0.34 8.06 -6.04
N SER A 234 -1.63 7.88 -6.29
CA SER A 234 -2.70 8.18 -5.33
C SER A 234 -3.02 6.99 -4.42
N GLN A 235 -2.67 5.80 -4.86
CA GLN A 235 -2.93 4.54 -4.14
C GLN A 235 -1.83 3.52 -4.45
N ALA A 236 -1.53 2.65 -3.47
CA ALA A 236 -0.62 1.53 -3.64
C ALA A 236 -1.13 0.32 -2.83
N TYR A 237 -1.16 -0.85 -3.45
CA TYR A 237 -1.72 -2.08 -2.89
C TYR A 237 -0.62 -3.09 -2.66
N ILE A 238 -0.32 -3.34 -1.37
CA ILE A 238 0.64 -4.37 -1.00
C ILE A 238 0.03 -5.75 -1.21
N HIS A 239 0.71 -6.58 -2.00
CA HIS A 239 0.23 -7.90 -2.35
C HIS A 239 0.36 -8.87 -1.17
N THR A 240 -0.68 -9.67 -0.93
CA THR A 240 -0.69 -10.79 0.00
C THR A 240 -1.41 -11.96 -0.66
N ARG A 241 -1.09 -13.19 -0.25
CA ARG A 241 -1.59 -14.41 -0.91
C ARG A 241 -1.99 -15.45 0.14
N GLU A 242 -2.14 -16.69 -0.33
CA GLU A 242 -2.49 -17.86 0.50
C GLU A 242 -1.50 -18.06 1.68
N ALA A 243 -1.93 -18.83 2.66
CA ALA A 243 -1.11 -19.15 3.83
C ALA A 243 0.26 -19.74 3.45
N GLY A 244 1.31 -19.29 4.13
CA GLY A 244 2.68 -19.76 3.92
C GLY A 244 3.53 -18.90 2.98
N ILE A 245 2.95 -17.89 2.34
CA ILE A 245 3.71 -16.94 1.50
C ILE A 245 4.50 -15.97 2.38
N SER A 246 5.77 -15.77 2.05
CA SER A 246 6.76 -15.12 2.94
C SER A 246 6.48 -13.63 3.20
N TYR A 247 5.80 -12.93 2.31
CA TYR A 247 5.49 -11.51 2.46
C TYR A 247 4.06 -11.22 2.99
N ASN A 248 3.33 -12.26 3.43
CA ASN A 248 1.97 -12.04 3.93
C ASN A 248 1.93 -11.11 5.15
N LEU A 249 0.90 -10.27 5.21
CA LEU A 249 0.64 -9.37 6.33
C LEU A 249 0.31 -10.14 7.61
N LEU A 250 -0.45 -11.22 7.46
CA LEU A 250 -0.94 -12.06 8.54
C LEU A 250 -0.69 -13.53 8.21
N ALA A 251 -0.33 -14.31 9.21
CA ALA A 251 -0.23 -15.76 9.10
C ALA A 251 -1.34 -16.42 9.95
N PRO A 252 -2.11 -17.36 9.39
CA PRO A 252 -3.09 -18.11 10.16
C PRO A 252 -2.42 -19.05 11.17
N PRO A 253 -3.17 -19.55 12.16
CA PRO A 253 -2.68 -20.63 13.04
C PRO A 253 -2.14 -21.80 12.23
N PRO A 254 -1.07 -22.48 12.69
CA PRO A 254 -0.53 -23.66 12.04
C PRO A 254 -1.57 -24.78 11.94
N GLY A 255 -1.58 -25.50 10.83
CA GLY A 255 -2.46 -26.63 10.58
C GLY A 255 -3.44 -26.43 9.42
N PRO A 256 -4.43 -27.32 9.26
CA PRO A 256 -5.47 -27.20 8.22
C PRO A 256 -6.26 -25.89 8.36
N ALA A 257 -6.87 -25.44 7.26
CA ALA A 257 -7.72 -24.25 7.28
C ALA A 257 -8.82 -24.37 8.37
N GLY A 258 -8.93 -23.32 9.19
CA GLY A 258 -9.85 -23.31 10.34
C GLY A 258 -9.31 -23.92 11.64
N SER A 259 -8.02 -24.25 11.69
CA SER A 259 -7.38 -24.67 12.95
C SER A 259 -7.53 -23.60 14.03
N ALA A 260 -7.77 -24.05 15.28
CA ALA A 260 -7.81 -23.15 16.43
C ALA A 260 -6.40 -22.61 16.74
N GLY A 261 -6.35 -21.36 17.18
CA GLY A 261 -5.10 -20.68 17.57
C GLY A 261 -5.12 -19.21 17.18
N ALA A 262 -4.08 -18.48 17.59
CA ALA A 262 -3.95 -17.08 17.28
C ALA A 262 -3.33 -16.86 15.89
N TRP A 263 -3.85 -15.88 15.17
CA TRP A 263 -3.21 -15.33 13.99
C TRP A 263 -1.95 -14.56 14.38
N THR A 264 -0.93 -14.62 13.55
CA THR A 264 0.31 -13.89 13.75
C THR A 264 0.39 -12.70 12.78
N THR A 265 0.70 -11.55 13.31
CA THR A 265 0.98 -10.35 12.53
C THR A 265 2.45 -10.36 12.10
N ASN A 266 2.70 -10.24 10.82
CA ASN A 266 4.05 -10.22 10.23
C ASN A 266 4.55 -8.79 10.02
N ALA A 267 5.86 -8.63 9.76
CA ALA A 267 6.49 -7.33 9.54
C ALA A 267 5.79 -6.41 8.51
N PRO A 268 5.28 -6.90 7.35
CA PRO A 268 4.60 -6.04 6.39
C PRO A 268 3.31 -5.38 6.91
N TYR A 269 2.68 -5.93 7.95
CA TYR A 269 1.49 -5.31 8.57
C TYR A 269 1.82 -3.95 9.20
N TYR A 270 3.02 -3.81 9.78
CA TYR A 270 3.45 -2.55 10.40
C TYR A 270 3.57 -1.40 9.39
N ALA A 271 3.82 -1.73 8.11
CA ALA A 271 3.79 -0.72 7.05
C ALA A 271 2.39 -0.08 6.91
N LEU A 272 1.32 -0.88 7.03
CA LEU A 272 -0.05 -0.35 6.98
C LEU A 272 -0.34 0.58 8.16
N LEU A 273 0.10 0.22 9.38
CA LEU A 273 -0.11 1.05 10.57
C LEU A 273 0.59 2.41 10.43
N VAL A 274 1.85 2.39 10.00
CA VAL A 274 2.65 3.61 9.81
C VAL A 274 2.06 4.49 8.70
N MET A 275 1.69 3.91 7.56
CA MET A 275 1.12 4.66 6.45
C MET A 275 -0.25 5.24 6.80
N ALA A 276 -1.09 4.51 7.54
CA ALA A 276 -2.38 5.01 8.00
C ALA A 276 -2.25 6.27 8.87
N GLU A 277 -1.29 6.29 9.81
CA GLU A 277 -1.04 7.47 10.65
C GLU A 277 -0.27 8.57 9.90
N GLY A 278 0.70 8.18 9.06
CA GLY A 278 1.58 9.10 8.33
C GLY A 278 0.85 9.95 7.30
N LEU A 279 -0.07 9.36 6.56
CA LEU A 279 -0.81 10.05 5.49
C LEU A 279 -2.12 10.69 5.96
N LEU A 280 -2.55 10.44 7.19
CA LEU A 280 -3.81 10.95 7.72
C LEU A 280 -3.74 12.48 7.93
N THR A 281 -4.49 13.21 7.11
CA THR A 281 -4.78 14.63 7.28
C THR A 281 -6.28 14.87 6.99
N ASP A 282 -6.80 16.02 7.38
CA ASP A 282 -8.20 16.37 7.14
C ASP A 282 -8.56 16.67 5.67
N ALA A 283 -7.54 16.73 4.79
CA ALA A 283 -7.69 17.10 3.39
C ALA A 283 -6.87 16.25 2.41
N GLY A 284 -6.32 15.13 2.88
CA GLY A 284 -5.37 14.31 2.14
C GLY A 284 -3.92 14.77 2.30
N GLY A 285 -2.97 13.85 2.11
CA GLY A 285 -1.54 14.08 2.25
C GLY A 285 -0.85 14.34 0.90
N ILE A 286 0.09 15.27 0.87
CA ILE A 286 1.05 15.41 -0.23
C ILE A 286 2.41 14.98 0.33
N VAL A 287 3.03 13.99 -0.29
CA VAL A 287 4.31 13.46 0.14
C VAL A 287 5.43 14.07 -0.69
N GLN A 288 6.49 14.50 -0.03
CA GLN A 288 7.71 14.98 -0.66
C GLN A 288 8.92 14.29 -0.05
N ASP A 289 9.77 13.71 -0.86
CA ASP A 289 11.10 13.28 -0.47
C ASP A 289 11.99 14.51 -0.23
N LEU A 290 12.65 14.54 0.92
CA LEU A 290 13.50 15.67 1.34
C LEU A 290 14.96 15.52 0.90
N ASN A 291 15.31 14.41 0.27
CA ASN A 291 16.68 14.10 -0.19
C ASN A 291 17.74 14.28 0.91
N LEU A 292 17.44 13.81 2.13
CA LEU A 292 18.30 13.99 3.30
C LEU A 292 19.68 13.39 3.05
N GLY A 293 20.75 14.24 3.09
CA GLY A 293 22.12 13.80 2.85
C GLY A 293 22.33 13.18 1.46
N ASP A 294 21.66 13.72 0.44
CA ASP A 294 21.66 13.24 -0.94
C ASP A 294 21.15 11.79 -1.11
N SER A 295 20.28 11.34 -0.21
CA SER A 295 19.77 9.95 -0.13
C SER A 295 19.15 9.44 -1.42
N MET A 296 18.55 10.31 -2.23
CA MET A 296 17.95 9.92 -3.51
C MET A 296 18.96 9.38 -4.53
N SER A 297 20.24 9.72 -4.39
CA SER A 297 21.31 9.35 -5.33
C SER A 297 22.51 8.68 -4.68
N ASN A 298 22.61 8.72 -3.35
CA ASN A 298 23.76 8.20 -2.61
C ASN A 298 23.50 6.76 -2.12
N PRO A 299 24.12 5.73 -2.70
CA PRO A 299 23.93 4.33 -2.29
C PRO A 299 24.50 4.02 -0.89
N LYS A 300 25.22 4.96 -0.28
CA LYS A 300 25.80 4.83 1.07
C LYS A 300 24.99 5.61 2.11
N ALA A 301 23.90 6.27 1.72
CA ALA A 301 23.05 6.98 2.66
C ALA A 301 22.46 5.99 3.67
N THR A 302 22.67 6.26 4.94
CA THR A 302 22.11 5.46 6.05
C THR A 302 20.80 6.02 6.58
N SER A 303 20.30 7.11 5.98
CA SER A 303 19.05 7.75 6.36
C SER A 303 18.38 8.41 5.15
N SER A 304 17.05 8.53 5.21
CA SER A 304 16.24 9.33 4.29
C SER A 304 15.12 10.02 5.05
N ALA A 305 14.46 10.98 4.43
CA ALA A 305 13.35 11.66 5.08
C ALA A 305 12.30 12.14 4.09
N TYR A 306 11.05 12.12 4.54
CA TYR A 306 9.90 12.63 3.82
C TYR A 306 9.14 13.66 4.65
N ALA A 307 8.57 14.66 3.98
CA ALA A 307 7.57 15.52 4.55
C ALA A 307 6.18 15.15 4.01
N VAL A 308 5.20 15.11 4.88
CA VAL A 308 3.79 14.99 4.51
C VAL A 308 3.11 16.32 4.80
N TYR A 309 2.61 16.95 3.74
CA TYR A 309 1.89 18.21 3.81
C TYR A 309 0.39 17.97 3.77
N ASN A 310 -0.35 18.77 4.52
CA ASN A 310 -1.80 18.84 4.35
C ASN A 310 -2.14 19.39 2.95
N ALA A 311 -2.96 18.68 2.18
CA ALA A 311 -3.23 19.05 0.79
C ALA A 311 -3.96 20.38 0.63
N ARG A 312 -4.73 20.83 1.65
CA ARG A 312 -5.50 22.09 1.62
C ARG A 312 -4.63 23.31 1.87
N ASN A 313 -3.90 23.32 2.98
CA ASN A 313 -3.16 24.50 3.45
C ASN A 313 -1.65 24.43 3.22
N LYS A 314 -1.14 23.32 2.72
CA LYS A 314 0.29 23.08 2.42
C LYS A 314 1.21 23.17 3.63
N THR A 315 0.68 23.09 4.85
CA THR A 315 1.50 23.02 6.05
C THR A 315 2.06 21.62 6.24
N VAL A 316 3.27 21.52 6.82
CA VAL A 316 3.86 20.23 7.19
C VAL A 316 3.03 19.61 8.30
N SER A 317 2.52 18.42 8.06
CA SER A 317 1.73 17.64 9.02
C SER A 317 2.59 16.60 9.73
N ARG A 318 3.53 16.00 9.01
CA ARG A 318 4.42 14.93 9.50
C ARG A 318 5.80 15.07 8.87
N LEU A 319 6.83 14.66 9.62
CA LEU A 319 8.10 14.22 9.04
C LEU A 319 8.25 12.73 9.29
N ILE A 320 8.70 11.99 8.29
CA ILE A 320 8.97 10.55 8.37
C ILE A 320 10.44 10.38 8.04
N ILE A 321 11.23 9.92 9.01
CA ILE A 321 12.69 9.87 8.93
C ILE A 321 13.13 8.44 9.15
N PHE A 322 13.86 7.88 8.21
CA PHE A 322 14.43 6.54 8.27
C PHE A 322 15.87 6.57 8.80
N ASN A 323 16.19 5.65 9.67
CA ASN A 323 17.54 5.24 10.01
C ASN A 323 17.73 3.78 9.57
N TYR A 324 18.43 3.57 8.45
CA TYR A 324 18.72 2.23 7.91
C TYR A 324 19.93 1.58 8.57
N GLY A 325 20.73 2.35 9.31
CA GLY A 325 21.90 1.88 10.04
C GLY A 325 21.51 1.07 11.28
N ASN A 326 22.46 0.32 11.83
CA ASN A 326 22.28 -0.41 13.08
C ASN A 326 22.52 0.46 14.32
N ASP A 327 23.20 1.58 14.16
CA ASP A 327 23.53 2.50 15.25
C ASP A 327 22.45 3.58 15.43
N SER A 328 22.31 4.04 16.65
CA SER A 328 21.45 5.20 16.94
C SER A 328 21.98 6.45 16.27
N THR A 329 21.09 7.25 15.70
CA THR A 329 21.40 8.49 14.98
C THR A 329 20.63 9.66 15.58
N GLU A 330 21.31 10.79 15.82
CA GLU A 330 20.68 12.03 16.25
C GLU A 330 20.18 12.81 15.02
N PHE A 331 18.90 13.21 15.02
CA PHE A 331 18.29 14.05 14.00
C PHE A 331 17.91 15.41 14.58
N ALA A 332 18.37 16.48 13.93
CA ALA A 332 18.03 17.85 14.29
C ALA A 332 16.82 18.33 13.46
N LEU A 333 15.84 18.90 14.14
CA LEU A 333 14.65 19.52 13.56
C LEU A 333 14.79 21.04 13.67
N PRO A 334 14.84 21.79 12.56
CA PRO A 334 14.97 23.25 12.62
C PRO A 334 13.73 23.89 13.24
N GLY A 335 13.92 25.00 14.00
CA GLY A 335 12.82 25.70 14.68
C GLY A 335 11.70 26.17 13.73
N SER A 336 12.04 26.42 12.46
CA SER A 336 11.10 26.88 11.43
C SER A 336 9.99 25.88 11.06
N VAL A 337 10.13 24.59 11.39
CA VAL A 337 9.10 23.58 11.11
C VAL A 337 8.05 23.52 12.22
N PHE A 338 8.28 24.18 13.36
CA PHE A 338 7.37 24.14 14.50
C PHE A 338 6.38 25.31 14.45
N SER A 339 5.19 25.08 14.98
CA SER A 339 4.22 26.13 15.29
C SER A 339 4.71 27.02 16.44
N SER A 340 3.93 28.06 16.76
CA SER A 340 4.25 28.96 17.88
C SER A 340 4.32 28.25 19.23
N ALA A 341 3.69 27.11 19.41
CA ALA A 341 3.76 26.31 20.65
C ALA A 341 5.07 25.52 20.76
N GLY A 342 5.75 25.24 19.66
CA GLY A 342 7.05 24.61 19.61
C GLY A 342 7.12 23.20 20.17
N ASN A 343 6.03 22.44 20.04
CA ASN A 343 5.97 21.07 20.55
C ASN A 343 5.82 20.06 19.40
N ALA A 344 6.32 18.85 19.62
CA ALA A 344 6.09 17.70 18.76
C ALA A 344 6.13 16.39 19.55
N ALA A 345 5.61 15.33 18.96
CA ALA A 345 5.80 13.96 19.43
C ALA A 345 6.52 13.13 18.36
N VAL A 346 7.46 12.28 18.79
CA VAL A 346 8.16 11.35 17.90
C VAL A 346 7.74 9.93 18.26
N LYS A 347 7.22 9.22 17.27
CA LYS A 347 6.81 7.83 17.38
C LYS A 347 7.77 6.97 16.55
N PHE A 348 8.18 5.82 17.08
CA PHE A 348 9.18 4.97 16.45
C PHE A 348 8.56 3.65 15.97
N LEU A 349 8.85 3.30 14.72
CA LEU A 349 8.80 1.92 14.24
C LEU A 349 10.21 1.36 14.40
N HIS A 350 10.39 0.34 15.21
CA HIS A 350 11.71 -0.17 15.56
C HIS A 350 11.72 -1.68 15.77
N ALA A 351 12.86 -2.28 15.48
CA ALA A 351 13.21 -3.65 15.79
C ALA A 351 14.71 -3.75 16.14
N PRO A 352 15.15 -4.74 16.94
CA PRO A 352 16.54 -4.85 17.36
C PRO A 352 17.55 -5.03 16.21
N THR A 353 17.12 -5.63 15.11
CA THR A 353 17.97 -5.86 13.92
C THR A 353 17.16 -5.76 12.62
N PRO A 354 17.81 -5.55 11.46
CA PRO A 354 17.14 -5.58 10.17
C PRO A 354 16.47 -6.91 9.85
N GLN A 355 16.99 -8.02 10.38
CA GLN A 355 16.51 -9.39 10.15
C GLN A 355 15.33 -9.77 11.04
N GLU A 356 15.02 -8.97 12.05
CA GLU A 356 13.97 -9.26 13.02
C GLU A 356 12.61 -9.48 12.36
N THR A 357 11.85 -10.45 12.86
CA THR A 357 10.53 -10.82 12.33
C THR A 357 9.42 -10.77 13.36
N THR A 358 9.76 -10.69 14.65
CA THR A 358 8.84 -10.86 15.77
C THR A 358 8.85 -9.71 16.77
N GLN A 359 10.03 -9.18 17.10
CA GLN A 359 10.18 -8.06 18.03
C GLN A 359 10.13 -6.73 17.30
N ILE A 360 8.98 -6.45 16.68
CA ILE A 360 8.71 -5.19 15.97
C ILE A 360 7.70 -4.40 16.79
N SER A 361 7.99 -3.11 17.02
CA SER A 361 7.10 -2.21 17.73
C SER A 361 6.81 -0.94 16.94
N TRP A 362 5.59 -0.43 17.06
CA TRP A 362 5.16 0.87 16.59
C TRP A 362 4.68 1.69 17.78
N GLY A 363 5.40 2.77 18.12
CA GLY A 363 5.04 3.67 19.20
C GLY A 363 5.01 3.04 20.58
N GLY A 364 5.88 2.05 20.84
CA GLY A 364 5.94 1.35 22.12
C GLY A 364 4.98 0.14 22.22
N GLU A 365 4.28 -0.19 21.14
CA GLU A 365 3.32 -1.30 21.11
C GLU A 365 3.69 -2.31 20.02
N THR A 366 3.33 -3.59 20.24
CA THR A 366 3.48 -4.67 19.25
C THR A 366 2.14 -5.31 18.92
N TRP A 367 1.96 -5.69 17.66
CA TRP A 367 0.84 -6.51 17.15
C TRP A 367 1.30 -7.95 16.85
N GLY A 368 2.56 -8.26 17.14
CA GLY A 368 3.21 -9.52 16.82
C GLY A 368 2.86 -10.67 17.76
N PRO A 369 3.76 -11.67 17.90
CA PRO A 369 3.53 -12.85 18.72
C PRO A 369 3.12 -12.51 20.15
N GLY A 370 2.16 -13.26 20.69
CA GLY A 370 1.63 -13.06 22.04
C GLY A 370 0.42 -12.14 22.12
N VAL A 371 0.07 -11.44 21.03
CA VAL A 371 -1.24 -10.79 20.90
C VAL A 371 -2.28 -11.86 20.59
N SER A 372 -3.28 -12.02 21.43
CA SER A 372 -4.31 -13.06 21.30
C SER A 372 -5.66 -12.58 21.84
N ASP A 373 -6.71 -13.27 21.42
CA ASP A 373 -8.07 -13.22 21.94
C ASP A 373 -8.55 -11.88 22.54
N GLY A 374 -8.95 -10.97 21.68
CA GLY A 374 -9.52 -9.68 22.06
C GLY A 374 -8.49 -8.62 22.49
N LYS A 375 -7.22 -8.95 22.56
CA LYS A 375 -6.15 -7.95 22.70
C LYS A 375 -5.75 -7.44 21.33
N THR A 376 -5.62 -6.14 21.20
CA THR A 376 -5.20 -5.51 19.95
C THR A 376 -3.69 -5.32 19.90
N THR A 377 -3.06 -5.08 21.05
CA THR A 377 -1.61 -4.82 21.16
C THR A 377 -1.06 -5.26 22.50
N LEU A 378 0.28 -5.36 22.57
CA LEU A 378 1.05 -5.51 23.81
C LEU A 378 2.04 -4.34 23.91
N LYS A 379 2.43 -3.98 25.14
CA LYS A 379 3.46 -2.99 25.46
C LYS A 379 4.64 -3.70 26.16
N PRO A 380 5.52 -4.36 25.40
CA PRO A 380 6.65 -5.06 26.00
C PRO A 380 7.76 -4.09 26.40
N ASP A 381 8.55 -4.48 27.41
CA ASP A 381 9.64 -3.63 27.93
C ASP A 381 10.76 -3.35 26.90
N TRP A 382 10.88 -4.20 25.87
CA TRP A 382 11.85 -4.00 24.77
C TRP A 382 11.39 -2.98 23.73
N ALA A 383 10.13 -2.58 23.74
CA ALA A 383 9.61 -1.65 22.73
C ALA A 383 10.10 -0.22 22.96
N THR A 384 10.46 0.46 21.89
CA THR A 384 10.95 1.85 21.96
C THR A 384 9.80 2.81 22.27
N PRO A 385 9.88 3.57 23.38
CA PRO A 385 8.83 4.50 23.77
C PRO A 385 8.81 5.76 22.88
N ASN A 386 7.66 6.42 22.83
CA ASN A 386 7.52 7.71 22.18
C ASN A 386 8.31 8.80 22.91
N VAL A 387 8.77 9.82 22.16
CA VAL A 387 9.49 10.96 22.69
C VAL A 387 8.67 12.23 22.53
N LYS A 388 8.64 13.06 23.56
CA LYS A 388 8.06 14.42 23.50
C LYS A 388 9.17 15.45 23.30
N LEU A 389 8.94 16.37 22.36
CA LEU A 389 9.78 17.54 22.13
C LEU A 389 8.99 18.79 22.53
N THR A 390 9.62 19.67 23.29
CA THR A 390 8.99 20.89 23.80
C THR A 390 9.95 22.08 23.69
N GLY A 391 9.41 23.29 23.45
CA GLY A 391 10.20 24.51 23.41
C GLY A 391 11.09 24.66 22.19
N CYS A 392 10.71 24.06 21.04
CA CYS A 392 11.55 23.94 19.85
C CYS A 392 11.54 25.18 18.91
N THR A 393 10.87 26.27 19.28
CA THR A 393 10.62 27.42 18.37
C THR A 393 11.84 28.24 18.01
N SER A 394 12.77 28.47 18.96
CA SER A 394 13.87 29.44 18.78
C SER A 394 15.19 28.82 18.29
N GLY A 395 15.40 27.54 18.50
CA GLY A 395 16.65 26.86 18.14
C GLY A 395 16.46 25.49 17.48
N GLY A 396 15.22 25.09 17.33
CA GLY A 396 14.91 23.70 16.93
C GLY A 396 15.04 22.75 18.11
N CYS A 397 14.90 21.50 17.84
CA CYS A 397 15.11 20.38 18.76
C CYS A 397 15.84 19.23 18.06
N SER A 398 16.42 18.34 18.84
CA SER A 398 16.92 17.07 18.32
C SER A 398 16.29 15.89 19.06
N PHE A 399 16.34 14.73 18.44
CA PHE A 399 16.00 13.45 19.06
C PHE A 399 16.92 12.36 18.53
N THR A 400 17.12 11.32 19.32
CA THR A 400 17.91 10.15 18.91
C THR A 400 16.97 9.05 18.42
N ALA A 401 17.12 8.66 17.18
CA ALA A 401 16.44 7.50 16.60
C ALA A 401 17.29 6.25 16.80
N PRO A 402 16.76 5.14 17.34
CA PRO A 402 17.47 3.87 17.36
C PRO A 402 17.75 3.39 15.94
N GLY A 403 18.64 2.45 15.77
CA GLY A 403 18.88 1.80 14.49
C GLY A 403 18.67 0.30 14.56
N PRO A 404 18.03 -0.31 13.51
CA PRO A 404 17.31 0.31 12.42
C PRO A 404 15.91 0.78 12.84
N SER A 405 15.44 1.89 12.27
CA SER A 405 14.11 2.42 12.62
C SER A 405 13.52 3.36 11.58
N LEU A 406 12.23 3.66 11.77
CA LEU A 406 11.56 4.83 11.22
C LEU A 406 11.06 5.68 12.38
N SER A 407 11.29 6.98 12.29
CA SER A 407 10.79 7.99 13.24
C SER A 407 9.72 8.83 12.55
N MET A 408 8.52 8.90 13.11
CA MET A 408 7.47 9.81 12.64
C MET A 408 7.30 10.94 13.63
N VAL A 409 7.55 12.16 13.16
CA VAL A 409 7.39 13.39 13.94
C VAL A 409 6.00 13.96 13.66
N PHE A 410 5.22 14.12 14.72
CA PHE A 410 3.91 14.74 14.73
C PHE A 410 4.03 16.14 15.32
N PHE A 411 3.73 17.15 14.51
CA PHE A 411 3.72 18.54 14.99
C PHE A 411 2.41 18.86 15.72
N ASP A 412 2.35 20.03 16.37
CA ASP A 412 1.19 20.51 17.14
C ASP A 412 -0.11 20.52 16.32
N ASN A 413 -0.78 19.41 16.31
CA ASN A 413 -2.15 19.24 15.83
C ASN A 413 -2.89 18.29 16.78
N ALA A 414 -4.20 18.15 16.63
CA ALA A 414 -5.02 17.30 17.50
C ALA A 414 -4.49 15.86 17.62
N GLN A 415 -3.94 15.29 16.55
CA GLN A 415 -3.39 13.93 16.55
C GLN A 415 -2.06 13.84 17.33
N SER A 416 -1.23 14.89 17.31
CA SER A 416 -0.02 14.93 18.12
C SER A 416 -0.32 15.01 19.61
N ALA A 417 -1.40 15.69 20.00
CA ALA A 417 -1.82 15.81 21.39
C ALA A 417 -2.19 14.46 21.99
N ASP A 418 -2.91 13.62 21.25
CA ASP A 418 -3.32 12.28 21.71
C ASP A 418 -2.12 11.34 21.90
N ILE A 419 -1.14 11.37 20.99
CA ILE A 419 0.10 10.62 21.12
C ILE A 419 0.89 11.09 22.33
N ALA A 420 0.95 12.40 22.56
CA ALA A 420 1.66 13.00 23.66
C ALA A 420 1.05 12.67 25.04
N THR A 421 -0.27 12.54 25.14
CA THR A 421 -0.96 12.23 26.41
C THR A 421 -0.87 10.76 26.80
N ASN A 422 -0.87 9.84 25.83
CA ASN A 422 -0.82 8.39 26.08
C ASN A 422 0.55 7.90 26.56
N SER A 423 1.63 8.68 26.45
CA SER A 423 2.97 8.28 26.91
C SER A 423 3.24 8.59 28.40
N SER A 424 2.34 9.28 29.12
CA SER A 424 2.62 9.81 30.45
C SER A 424 1.79 9.27 31.61
N THR A 425 0.79 8.42 31.37
CA THR A 425 -0.02 7.88 32.46
C THR A 425 -0.33 6.41 32.21
N GLY A 426 0.13 5.55 33.13
CA GLY A 426 -0.24 4.12 33.21
C GLY A 426 -1.71 3.93 33.59
N ASN A 427 -2.63 4.59 32.92
CA ASN A 427 -4.06 4.39 33.09
C ASN A 427 -4.59 3.57 31.91
N THR A 428 -5.04 2.38 32.24
CA THR A 428 -5.87 1.52 31.38
C THR A 428 -6.98 2.35 30.75
N PRO A 429 -7.20 2.36 29.44
CA PRO A 429 -8.36 3.01 28.84
C PRO A 429 -9.62 2.32 29.39
N LYS A 430 -10.45 3.06 30.10
CA LYS A 430 -11.86 2.69 30.28
C LYS A 430 -12.44 2.62 28.86
N GLY A 431 -13.15 1.51 28.61
CA GLY A 431 -13.70 1.17 27.30
C GLY A 431 -14.19 2.38 26.53
N ALA A 432 -13.69 2.53 25.33
CA ALA A 432 -14.14 3.53 24.40
C ALA A 432 -15.62 3.26 24.11
N GLY A 433 -16.45 4.03 24.76
CA GLY A 433 -17.82 4.23 24.29
C GLY A 433 -17.73 4.77 22.87
N GLY A 434 -18.43 4.11 21.93
CA GLY A 434 -18.38 4.41 20.52
C GLY A 434 -18.59 5.89 20.24
N ALA A 435 -17.50 6.57 19.91
CA ALA A 435 -17.59 7.82 19.18
C ALA A 435 -17.95 7.45 17.74
N THR A 436 -19.20 7.63 17.39
CA THR A 436 -19.65 7.68 16.02
C THR A 436 -18.92 8.84 15.34
N MET A 437 -17.79 8.55 14.72
CA MET A 437 -17.19 9.47 13.75
C MET A 437 -18.12 9.52 12.55
N SER A 438 -18.74 10.65 12.30
CA SER A 438 -19.39 10.91 11.03
C SER A 438 -18.29 10.99 9.97
N LEU A 439 -18.20 9.96 9.17
CA LEU A 439 -17.29 9.85 8.04
C LEU A 439 -17.73 10.82 6.94
N ASN A 440 -17.14 12.00 6.91
CA ASN A 440 -17.21 12.85 5.71
C ASN A 440 -16.35 12.21 4.60
N ALA A 441 -16.76 12.40 3.35
CA ALA A 441 -16.22 11.77 2.13
C ALA A 441 -14.68 11.85 1.93
N SER A 442 -13.95 12.59 2.76
CA SER A 442 -12.48 12.67 2.76
C SER A 442 -11.77 11.51 3.47
N LEU A 443 -12.48 10.72 4.29
CA LEU A 443 -11.90 9.54 4.96
C LEU A 443 -11.79 8.33 4.02
N SER A 444 -12.51 8.32 2.91
CA SER A 444 -12.48 7.24 1.93
C SER A 444 -11.09 7.01 1.30
N MET A 445 -10.22 8.02 1.30
CA MET A 445 -8.87 7.89 0.75
C MET A 445 -7.87 7.21 1.71
N VAL A 446 -8.11 7.25 3.02
CA VAL A 446 -7.15 6.72 4.00
C VAL A 446 -7.48 5.29 4.40
N LEU A 447 -8.77 4.92 4.39
CA LEU A 447 -9.20 3.55 4.69
C LEU A 447 -9.00 2.58 3.50
N GLY A 448 -8.85 3.07 2.27
CA GLY A 448 -8.43 2.26 1.12
C GLY A 448 -7.09 1.54 1.31
N GLY A 449 -6.21 2.05 2.19
CA GLY A 449 -4.95 1.41 2.53
C GLY A 449 -5.06 0.25 3.54
N LEU A 450 -6.14 0.16 4.30
CA LEU A 450 -6.27 -0.86 5.35
C LEU A 450 -6.95 -2.15 4.91
N VAL A 451 -7.52 -2.21 3.73
CA VAL A 451 -8.24 -3.39 3.23
C VAL A 451 -7.64 -3.93 1.92
N ALA A 452 -6.35 -3.84 1.76
CA ALA A 452 -5.61 -4.65 0.77
C ALA A 452 -5.58 -6.15 1.15
N LEU A 453 -6.56 -6.63 1.93
CA LEU A 453 -6.62 -8.03 2.37
C LEU A 453 -7.19 -8.97 1.32
N VAL A 454 -7.61 -8.49 0.17
CA VAL A 454 -8.16 -9.35 -0.87
C VAL A 454 -7.74 -8.88 -2.27
N SER A 455 -6.46 -8.74 -2.54
CA SER A 455 -5.96 -8.98 -3.89
C SER A 455 -5.89 -10.50 -4.08
N MET A 456 -7.00 -11.13 -3.87
CA MET A 456 -7.14 -12.52 -4.21
C MET A 456 -7.92 -12.66 -5.46
N LEU A 457 -7.42 -13.53 -6.25
CA LEU A 457 -7.99 -14.06 -7.45
C LEU A 457 -7.60 -13.23 -8.67
N ALA A 458 -6.33 -13.34 -9.04
CA ALA A 458 -6.04 -13.41 -10.45
C ALA A 458 -6.89 -14.56 -10.98
N LEU A 459 -8.11 -14.25 -11.41
CA LEU A 459 -8.95 -15.17 -12.16
C LEU A 459 -8.25 -15.38 -13.48
N GLY A 460 -7.39 -16.39 -13.51
CA GLY A 460 -6.84 -16.88 -14.75
C GLY A 460 -7.98 -17.28 -15.68
N SER A 461 -8.03 -16.77 -16.86
CA SER A 461 -8.73 -17.31 -17.99
C SER A 461 -7.74 -17.61 -19.10
#